data_15c34a479053a0e0f684f1ea45dc755a
#
_entry.id   15c34a479053a0e0f684f1ea45dc755a
#
_cell.length_a   1.000
_cell.length_b   1.000
_cell.length_c   1.000
_cell.angle_alpha   90.00
_cell.angle_beta   90.00
_cell.angle_gamma   90.00
#
_symmetry.space_group_name_H-M   'P 1'
#
loop_
_entity.id
_entity.type
_entity.pdbx_description
1 polymer ?
#
loop_
_entity_poly.entity_id
_entity_poly.type
_entity_poly.pdbx_seq_one_letter_code
_entity_poly.pdbx_strand_id
1 'polypeptide(L)'
;MAEAAIENVVENVAEGDAAGAAEEPIVGHLPFSYASSHGVLLEGDDVVHKPGISLETILELRRLLDREFTLVEVADQDFQRRLTASFQSAGGAAQRAAEDLGDDFDLTRLADEIPDEGDLLAAEDDAPVIRLIIAILSEAVREKASDIHLEPFEDRIAVRFRVDGVLTEVLSPKPVLAPLLASRLKVMAKLDIAEKRLPQDGRITVKLAGHAVDIRVSTIPSAHGERVVLRLLDQAAGALTLSQLNMPEIVEEGFSRALSKPHGIILVTGPTGSGKTTSLYAGISHINDRSRNILTVEDPIEYLLAGIGQTQVNTKVDMTFARGLRAILRQDPDVVMIGEIRDAETASIAVQASLTGHLVLSTLHTNTAIGAVTRLQDMGVESFLLSSSIEVVMAQRLVRVLCDHCKEEHRLTAAESEMIKLPEGSKVYRHKGCEHCNNLGYSGRTAIYELIEVDERLRQLIHENAGEQAMLAHARKKYPAIIGDGRDRILAGKTSLEEVLRVTATA
;
A
#
# COMPACT_ATOMS: atom_id res chain seq x y z
N MET A 1 -35.06 31.47 -29.18
CA MET A 1 -36.44 30.90 -29.09
C MET A 1 -36.54 29.83 -27.98
N ALA A 2 -35.49 29.58 -27.20
CA ALA A 2 -35.54 28.70 -26.02
C ALA A 2 -35.76 29.47 -24.71
N GLU A 3 -35.42 30.76 -24.66
CA GLU A 3 -35.62 31.62 -23.46
C GLU A 3 -37.07 32.03 -23.21
N ALA A 4 -37.90 32.07 -24.24
CA ALA A 4 -39.32 32.49 -24.11
C ALA A 4 -40.26 31.34 -23.66
N ALA A 5 -39.78 30.11 -23.54
CA ALA A 5 -40.58 28.96 -23.09
C ALA A 5 -40.47 28.70 -21.56
N ILE A 6 -39.58 29.38 -20.88
CA ILE A 6 -39.29 29.15 -19.45
C ILE A 6 -40.15 30.05 -18.53
N GLU A 7 -40.58 31.23 -19.01
CA GLU A 7 -41.39 32.15 -18.19
C GLU A 7 -42.89 31.77 -18.04
N ASN A 8 -43.42 30.86 -18.85
CA ASN A 8 -44.86 30.48 -18.80
C ASN A 8 -45.21 29.21 -18.06
N VAL A 9 -44.24 28.54 -17.40
CA VAL A 9 -44.47 27.28 -16.64
C VAL A 9 -44.49 27.51 -15.12
N VAL A 10 -44.11 28.70 -14.64
CA VAL A 10 -43.92 28.96 -13.20
C VAL A 10 -45.22 29.36 -12.47
N GLU A 11 -46.33 29.62 -13.20
CA GLU A 11 -47.56 30.11 -12.54
C GLU A 11 -48.64 29.06 -12.18
N ASN A 12 -48.46 27.77 -12.42
CA ASN A 12 -49.51 26.76 -12.22
C ASN A 12 -49.14 25.50 -11.43
N VAL A 13 -48.23 25.57 -10.46
CA VAL A 13 -48.05 24.47 -9.48
C VAL A 13 -47.89 25.06 -8.06
N ALA A 14 -48.96 25.60 -7.54
CA ALA A 14 -49.14 25.86 -6.11
C ALA A 14 -50.46 25.18 -5.72
N GLU A 15 -50.38 24.06 -5.07
CA GLU A 15 -51.29 23.43 -4.10
C GLU A 15 -51.22 21.93 -4.19
N GLY A 16 -50.45 21.33 -3.24
CA GLY A 16 -50.41 19.93 -2.96
C GLY A 16 -49.64 19.69 -1.65
N ASP A 17 -50.43 19.57 -0.57
CA ASP A 17 -49.94 19.25 0.78
C ASP A 17 -48.99 18.07 0.83
N ALA A 18 -47.80 18.27 1.41
CA ALA A 18 -47.07 17.24 2.17
C ALA A 18 -46.17 17.92 3.19
N ALA A 19 -46.50 17.73 4.46
CA ALA A 19 -45.63 18.07 5.59
C ALA A 19 -44.37 17.21 5.52
N GLY A 20 -43.25 17.80 5.14
CA GLY A 20 -41.91 17.22 5.15
C GLY A 20 -41.00 18.08 5.99
N ALA A 21 -40.21 17.45 6.84
CA ALA A 21 -39.22 18.06 7.72
C ALA A 21 -38.35 19.07 6.97
N ALA A 22 -38.06 20.21 7.60
CA ALA A 22 -37.20 21.25 7.08
C ALA A 22 -35.77 20.67 6.95
N GLU A 23 -35.37 20.37 5.71
CA GLU A 23 -33.98 20.07 5.39
C GLU A 23 -33.15 21.34 5.53
N GLU A 24 -32.12 21.30 6.37
CA GLU A 24 -31.13 22.38 6.47
C GLU A 24 -30.44 22.62 5.11
N PRO A 25 -30.09 23.86 4.74
CA PRO A 25 -29.45 24.14 3.45
C PRO A 25 -28.09 23.45 3.38
N ILE A 26 -27.87 22.65 2.33
CA ILE A 26 -26.61 21.96 2.04
C ILE A 26 -25.56 23.00 1.69
N VAL A 27 -24.72 23.37 2.65
CA VAL A 27 -23.60 24.29 2.45
C VAL A 27 -22.37 23.49 2.07
N GLY A 28 -22.08 23.42 0.76
CA GLY A 28 -20.74 23.08 0.27
C GLY A 28 -20.53 21.84 -0.61
N HIS A 29 -21.25 20.72 -0.43
CA HIS A 29 -21.05 19.51 -1.28
C HIS A 29 -22.34 18.72 -1.45
N LEU A 30 -22.59 18.23 -2.68
CA LEU A 30 -23.63 17.24 -2.95
C LEU A 30 -23.17 15.87 -2.45
N PRO A 31 -24.07 14.99 -1.92
CA PRO A 31 -23.72 13.61 -1.58
C PRO A 31 -23.19 12.84 -2.80
N PHE A 32 -22.24 11.93 -2.61
CA PHE A 32 -21.66 11.14 -3.70
C PHE A 32 -22.72 10.35 -4.48
N SER A 33 -23.69 9.75 -3.77
CA SER A 33 -24.80 9.00 -4.37
C SER A 33 -25.62 9.89 -5.32
N TYR A 34 -25.97 11.09 -4.87
CA TYR A 34 -26.70 12.05 -5.69
C TYR A 34 -25.87 12.53 -6.88
N ALA A 35 -24.60 12.93 -6.64
CA ALA A 35 -23.69 13.38 -7.67
C ALA A 35 -23.44 12.33 -8.76
N SER A 36 -23.26 11.07 -8.34
CA SER A 36 -23.02 9.95 -9.24
C SER A 36 -24.26 9.53 -10.04
N SER A 37 -25.43 9.41 -9.38
CA SER A 37 -26.68 8.95 -10.01
C SER A 37 -27.25 9.98 -10.99
N HIS A 38 -27.17 11.28 -10.65
CA HIS A 38 -27.69 12.37 -11.48
C HIS A 38 -26.65 12.97 -12.43
N GLY A 39 -25.37 12.54 -12.31
CA GLY A 39 -24.27 13.02 -13.16
C GLY A 39 -23.96 14.51 -12.98
N VAL A 40 -24.01 15.01 -11.73
CA VAL A 40 -23.80 16.43 -11.37
C VAL A 40 -22.78 16.55 -10.23
N LEU A 41 -21.95 17.58 -10.27
CA LEU A 41 -20.92 17.85 -9.25
C LEU A 41 -20.86 19.36 -9.00
N LEU A 42 -20.73 19.79 -7.74
CA LEU A 42 -20.60 21.18 -7.36
C LEU A 42 -19.12 21.55 -7.23
N GLU A 43 -18.64 22.49 -8.04
CA GLU A 43 -17.27 23.05 -7.97
C GLU A 43 -17.36 24.59 -7.79
N GLY A 44 -17.31 25.05 -6.55
CA GLY A 44 -17.50 26.47 -6.24
C GLY A 44 -18.92 26.91 -6.57
N ASP A 45 -19.08 27.88 -7.50
CA ASP A 45 -20.38 28.37 -7.97
C ASP A 45 -20.86 27.66 -9.25
N ASP A 46 -20.09 26.71 -9.78
CA ASP A 46 -20.42 25.98 -10.98
C ASP A 46 -20.99 24.59 -10.63
N VAL A 47 -22.00 24.14 -11.39
CA VAL A 47 -22.49 22.77 -11.42
C VAL A 47 -21.96 22.11 -12.68
N VAL A 48 -20.93 21.26 -12.49
CA VAL A 48 -20.35 20.45 -13.56
C VAL A 48 -21.25 19.22 -13.77
N HIS A 49 -21.60 18.93 -15.03
CA HIS A 49 -22.53 17.83 -15.32
C HIS A 49 -22.12 17.02 -16.56
N LYS A 50 -22.60 15.76 -16.61
CA LYS A 50 -22.50 14.92 -17.80
C LYS A 50 -23.44 15.41 -18.91
N PRO A 51 -23.17 15.04 -20.19
CA PRO A 51 -24.11 15.31 -21.27
C PRO A 51 -25.50 14.70 -21.00
N GLY A 52 -26.55 15.49 -21.23
CA GLY A 52 -27.94 15.01 -21.12
C GLY A 52 -28.55 15.08 -19.72
N ILE A 53 -28.10 15.99 -18.86
CA ILE A 53 -28.75 16.26 -17.56
C ILE A 53 -30.27 16.53 -17.73
N SER A 54 -31.10 15.96 -16.83
CA SER A 54 -32.55 16.14 -16.86
C SER A 54 -32.95 17.53 -16.32
N LEU A 55 -34.06 18.05 -16.84
CA LEU A 55 -34.64 19.30 -16.33
C LEU A 55 -35.06 19.18 -14.86
N GLU A 56 -35.52 18.00 -14.47
CA GLU A 56 -35.90 17.66 -13.09
C GLU A 56 -34.72 17.81 -12.14
N THR A 57 -33.56 17.28 -12.50
CA THR A 57 -32.30 17.43 -11.72
C THR A 57 -31.89 18.91 -11.57
N ILE A 58 -32.06 19.71 -12.62
CA ILE A 58 -31.72 21.16 -12.57
C ILE A 58 -32.65 21.90 -11.61
N LEU A 59 -33.93 21.59 -11.65
CA LEU A 59 -34.93 22.22 -10.76
C LEU A 59 -34.70 21.83 -9.31
N GLU A 60 -34.37 20.56 -9.06
CA GLU A 60 -34.03 20.04 -7.73
C GLU A 60 -32.76 20.72 -7.20
N LEU A 61 -31.71 20.88 -8.01
CA LEU A 61 -30.49 21.58 -7.62
C LEU A 61 -30.76 23.06 -7.29
N ARG A 62 -31.64 23.74 -8.04
CA ARG A 62 -32.02 25.11 -7.72
C ARG A 62 -32.74 25.21 -6.37
N ARG A 63 -33.58 24.22 -6.04
CA ARG A 63 -34.27 24.15 -4.74
C ARG A 63 -33.31 23.85 -3.60
N LEU A 64 -32.34 22.93 -3.80
CA LEU A 64 -31.44 22.50 -2.79
C LEU A 64 -30.32 23.50 -2.47
N LEU A 65 -29.81 24.20 -3.48
CA LEU A 65 -28.68 25.11 -3.33
C LEU A 65 -29.06 26.55 -2.93
N ASP A 66 -30.31 26.94 -3.14
CA ASP A 66 -30.86 28.29 -2.85
C ASP A 66 -29.94 29.44 -3.27
N ARG A 67 -29.21 29.25 -4.40
CA ARG A 67 -28.30 30.24 -5.00
C ARG A 67 -28.23 30.08 -6.51
N GLU A 68 -27.78 31.12 -7.21
CA GLU A 68 -27.47 31.04 -8.63
C GLU A 68 -26.21 30.19 -8.86
N PHE A 69 -26.22 29.38 -9.91
CA PHE A 69 -25.08 28.56 -10.33
C PHE A 69 -25.00 28.48 -11.86
N THR A 70 -23.81 28.25 -12.37
CA THR A 70 -23.56 28.05 -13.81
C THR A 70 -23.49 26.57 -14.13
N LEU A 71 -24.13 26.14 -15.23
CA LEU A 71 -24.05 24.75 -15.72
C LEU A 71 -22.85 24.60 -16.65
N VAL A 72 -21.96 23.66 -16.35
CA VAL A 72 -20.76 23.36 -17.13
C VAL A 72 -20.80 21.90 -17.58
N GLU A 73 -21.07 21.69 -18.87
CA GLU A 73 -21.08 20.36 -19.47
C GLU A 73 -19.64 19.82 -19.70
N VAL A 74 -19.34 18.61 -19.27
CA VAL A 74 -18.05 17.95 -19.48
C VAL A 74 -18.25 16.54 -20.00
N ALA A 75 -17.23 16.00 -20.70
CA ALA A 75 -17.25 14.62 -21.17
C ALA A 75 -17.31 13.62 -19.98
N ASP A 76 -17.95 12.47 -20.19
CA ASP A 76 -18.16 11.47 -19.13
C ASP A 76 -16.84 11.05 -18.42
N GLN A 77 -15.75 10.84 -19.15
CA GLN A 77 -14.44 10.52 -18.56
C GLN A 77 -13.87 11.65 -17.71
N ASP A 78 -14.09 12.90 -18.10
CA ASP A 78 -13.63 14.06 -17.35
C ASP A 78 -14.48 14.27 -16.09
N PHE A 79 -15.80 14.05 -16.20
CA PHE A 79 -16.71 14.04 -15.07
C PHE A 79 -16.32 13.02 -14.01
N GLN A 80 -16.06 11.77 -14.40
CA GLN A 80 -15.65 10.71 -13.47
C GLN A 80 -14.34 11.05 -12.75
N ARG A 81 -13.39 11.65 -13.47
CA ARG A 81 -12.11 12.08 -12.87
C ARG A 81 -12.31 13.20 -11.83
N ARG A 82 -13.15 14.20 -12.15
CA ARG A 82 -13.48 15.31 -11.24
C ARG A 82 -14.29 14.84 -10.04
N LEU A 83 -15.29 13.98 -10.26
CA LEU A 83 -16.08 13.36 -9.19
C LEU A 83 -15.17 12.65 -8.19
N THR A 84 -14.28 11.79 -8.68
CA THR A 84 -13.32 11.06 -7.84
C THR A 84 -12.41 12.03 -7.07
N ALA A 85 -11.84 13.04 -7.74
CA ALA A 85 -10.94 14.00 -7.11
C ALA A 85 -11.65 14.84 -6.02
N SER A 86 -12.89 15.26 -6.25
CA SER A 86 -13.67 16.06 -5.30
C SER A 86 -13.93 15.28 -4.01
N PHE A 87 -14.33 14.00 -4.11
CA PHE A 87 -14.63 13.20 -2.93
C PHE A 87 -13.37 12.67 -2.23
N GLN A 88 -12.23 12.56 -2.91
CA GLN A 88 -10.94 12.26 -2.29
C GLN A 88 -10.29 13.46 -1.59
N SER A 89 -10.63 14.70 -1.97
CA SER A 89 -10.00 15.92 -1.43
C SER A 89 -10.70 16.54 -0.21
N ALA A 90 -11.85 16.01 0.21
CA ALA A 90 -12.61 16.54 1.35
C ALA A 90 -11.94 16.21 2.71
N GLY A 91 -10.97 17.03 3.13
CA GLY A 91 -10.29 16.90 4.42
C GLY A 91 -11.22 17.06 5.63
N GLY A 92 -10.94 16.35 6.72
CA GLY A 92 -11.68 16.45 7.99
C GLY A 92 -13.04 15.72 8.01
N ALA A 93 -13.38 14.92 7.00
CA ALA A 93 -14.63 14.17 6.96
C ALA A 93 -14.77 13.18 8.11
N ALA A 94 -13.67 12.51 8.51
CA ALA A 94 -13.64 11.57 9.62
C ALA A 94 -13.94 12.25 10.96
N GLN A 95 -13.40 13.46 11.20
CA GLN A 95 -13.63 14.19 12.45
C GLN A 95 -15.07 14.70 12.54
N ARG A 96 -15.62 15.25 11.46
CA ARG A 96 -17.05 15.66 11.42
C ARG A 96 -17.98 14.48 11.63
N ALA A 97 -17.73 13.34 10.98
CA ALA A 97 -18.51 12.13 11.20
C ALA A 97 -18.41 11.59 12.63
N ALA A 98 -17.28 11.78 13.32
CA ALA A 98 -17.14 11.41 14.75
C ALA A 98 -17.89 12.35 15.69
N GLU A 99 -17.97 13.65 15.37
CA GLU A 99 -18.69 14.66 16.16
C GLU A 99 -20.21 14.46 16.08
N ASP A 100 -20.73 13.98 14.93
CA ASP A 100 -22.16 13.70 14.71
C ASP A 100 -22.66 12.46 15.46
N LEU A 101 -21.77 11.66 16.06
CA LEU A 101 -22.14 10.46 16.82
C LEU A 101 -22.56 10.81 18.25
N GLY A 102 -23.84 10.72 18.54
CA GLY A 102 -24.41 10.89 19.89
C GLY A 102 -24.29 9.61 20.75
N ASP A 103 -24.88 9.62 21.97
CA ASP A 103 -24.73 8.54 22.96
C ASP A 103 -25.72 7.35 22.84
N ASP A 104 -26.69 7.37 21.90
CA ASP A 104 -27.79 6.40 21.83
C ASP A 104 -27.80 5.63 20.48
N PHE A 105 -27.30 4.37 20.45
CA PHE A 105 -27.30 3.49 19.27
C PHE A 105 -27.84 2.09 19.52
N ASP A 106 -28.66 1.58 18.61
CA ASP A 106 -29.14 0.18 18.56
C ASP A 106 -28.22 -0.67 17.67
N LEU A 107 -27.48 -1.59 18.32
CA LEU A 107 -26.48 -2.47 17.72
C LEU A 107 -27.04 -3.51 16.75
N THR A 108 -28.29 -3.98 16.98
CA THR A 108 -28.89 -5.08 16.24
C THR A 108 -29.27 -4.66 14.82
N ARG A 109 -29.66 -3.39 14.67
CA ARG A 109 -30.07 -2.80 13.39
C ARG A 109 -28.90 -2.57 12.42
N LEU A 110 -27.70 -2.38 12.97
CA LEU A 110 -26.47 -2.12 12.19
C LEU A 110 -25.88 -3.38 11.54
N ALA A 111 -26.25 -4.56 12.03
CA ALA A 111 -25.67 -5.82 11.57
C ALA A 111 -26.30 -6.37 10.27
N ASP A 112 -27.59 -6.04 10.02
CA ASP A 112 -28.39 -6.72 8.98
C ASP A 112 -28.41 -6.02 7.60
N GLU A 113 -27.83 -4.83 7.45
CA GLU A 113 -28.08 -3.96 6.29
C GLU A 113 -26.90 -3.77 5.32
N ILE A 114 -25.92 -4.69 5.22
CA ILE A 114 -24.79 -4.50 4.29
C ILE A 114 -24.91 -5.34 3.01
N PRO A 115 -24.78 -4.74 1.81
CA PRO A 115 -24.55 -5.48 0.57
C PRO A 115 -23.16 -6.12 0.58
N ASP A 116 -23.05 -7.36 0.12
CA ASP A 116 -21.81 -8.14 0.06
C ASP A 116 -20.76 -7.54 -0.88
N GLU A 117 -21.17 -6.75 -1.87
CA GLU A 117 -20.30 -6.03 -2.81
C GLU A 117 -20.98 -4.72 -3.24
N GLY A 118 -20.29 -3.59 -3.05
CA GLY A 118 -20.84 -2.29 -3.42
C GLY A 118 -19.85 -1.13 -3.22
N ASP A 119 -20.20 0.02 -3.77
CA ASP A 119 -19.51 1.27 -3.48
C ASP A 119 -20.06 1.82 -2.15
N LEU A 120 -19.22 1.82 -1.10
CA LEU A 120 -19.64 2.27 0.24
C LEU A 120 -19.99 3.75 0.29
N LEU A 121 -19.45 4.59 -0.63
CA LEU A 121 -19.81 5.99 -0.73
C LEU A 121 -21.15 6.21 -1.43
N ALA A 122 -21.64 5.21 -2.17
CA ALA A 122 -22.93 5.23 -2.85
C ALA A 122 -24.05 4.55 -2.03
N ALA A 123 -23.75 3.95 -0.88
CA ALA A 123 -24.74 3.32 -0.02
C ALA A 123 -25.64 4.40 0.62
N GLU A 124 -26.95 4.22 0.52
CA GLU A 124 -27.96 5.11 1.13
C GLU A 124 -28.06 4.99 2.66
N ASP A 125 -27.11 4.31 3.27
CA ASP A 125 -27.13 3.88 4.67
C ASP A 125 -26.67 5.01 5.60
N ASP A 126 -27.62 5.65 6.26
CA ASP A 126 -27.43 6.75 7.20
C ASP A 126 -26.87 6.37 8.58
N ALA A 127 -26.37 5.14 8.76
CA ALA A 127 -25.82 4.71 10.02
C ALA A 127 -24.53 5.47 10.37
N PRO A 128 -24.45 6.22 11.48
CA PRO A 128 -23.31 7.07 11.80
C PRO A 128 -21.98 6.33 11.89
N VAL A 129 -22.00 5.05 12.36
CA VAL A 129 -20.79 4.21 12.46
C VAL A 129 -20.23 3.86 11.08
N ILE A 130 -21.10 3.61 10.10
CA ILE A 130 -20.70 3.33 8.71
C ILE A 130 -20.11 4.59 8.08
N ARG A 131 -20.76 5.73 8.28
CA ARG A 131 -20.23 7.03 7.82
C ARG A 131 -18.84 7.30 8.39
N LEU A 132 -18.62 7.04 9.68
CA LEU A 132 -17.31 7.17 10.31
C LEU A 132 -16.27 6.21 9.69
N ILE A 133 -16.61 4.93 9.47
CA ILE A 133 -15.71 3.97 8.82
C ILE A 133 -15.37 4.43 7.40
N ILE A 134 -16.37 4.84 6.61
CA ILE A 134 -16.18 5.35 5.26
C ILE A 134 -15.26 6.59 5.27
N ALA A 135 -15.51 7.53 6.19
CA ALA A 135 -14.71 8.72 6.34
C ALA A 135 -13.24 8.40 6.68
N ILE A 136 -13.01 7.49 7.63
CA ILE A 136 -11.66 7.03 8.00
C ILE A 136 -10.96 6.38 6.80
N LEU A 137 -11.65 5.50 6.06
CA LEU A 137 -11.08 4.82 4.89
C LEU A 137 -10.76 5.80 3.76
N SER A 138 -11.66 6.74 3.47
CA SER A 138 -11.48 7.77 2.43
C SER A 138 -10.30 8.69 2.76
N GLU A 139 -10.19 9.11 4.03
CA GLU A 139 -9.07 9.92 4.50
C GLU A 139 -7.74 9.15 4.39
N ALA A 140 -7.71 7.88 4.79
CA ALA A 140 -6.51 7.05 4.70
C ALA A 140 -6.04 6.84 3.25
N VAL A 141 -6.97 6.65 2.31
CA VAL A 141 -6.65 6.55 0.88
C VAL A 141 -6.10 7.88 0.36
N ARG A 142 -6.70 9.01 0.74
CA ARG A 142 -6.24 10.35 0.38
C ARG A 142 -4.82 10.62 0.89
N GLU A 143 -4.53 10.24 2.13
CA GLU A 143 -3.22 10.37 2.77
C GLU A 143 -2.20 9.32 2.28
N LYS A 144 -2.60 8.41 1.39
CA LYS A 144 -1.78 7.27 0.92
C LYS A 144 -1.26 6.42 2.07
N ALA A 145 -2.07 6.23 3.11
CA ALA A 145 -1.73 5.38 4.23
C ALA A 145 -1.60 3.91 3.79
N SER A 146 -0.62 3.21 4.32
CA SER A 146 -0.47 1.76 4.14
C SER A 146 -1.31 0.96 5.12
N ASP A 147 -1.49 1.48 6.35
CA ASP A 147 -2.23 0.81 7.40
C ASP A 147 -3.04 1.84 8.21
N ILE A 148 -4.22 1.42 8.68
CA ILE A 148 -5.04 2.13 9.66
C ILE A 148 -5.05 1.30 10.94
N HIS A 149 -4.75 1.92 12.06
CA HIS A 149 -4.81 1.30 13.37
C HIS A 149 -5.96 1.90 14.17
N LEU A 150 -6.85 1.07 14.66
CA LEU A 150 -7.91 1.43 15.60
C LEU A 150 -7.54 0.80 16.95
N GLU A 151 -7.12 1.61 17.89
CA GLU A 151 -6.56 1.16 19.17
C GLU A 151 -7.39 1.69 20.33
N PRO A 152 -8.18 0.82 21.00
CA PRO A 152 -8.96 1.23 22.15
C PRO A 152 -8.07 1.42 23.38
N PHE A 153 -8.24 2.57 24.02
CA PHE A 153 -7.70 2.91 25.33
C PHE A 153 -8.85 3.16 26.33
N GLU A 154 -8.52 3.42 27.58
CA GLU A 154 -9.51 3.67 28.63
C GLU A 154 -10.34 4.94 28.37
N ASP A 155 -9.69 5.98 27.85
CA ASP A 155 -10.24 7.32 27.67
C ASP A 155 -10.63 7.64 26.21
N ARG A 156 -10.12 6.90 25.24
CA ARG A 156 -10.35 7.17 23.81
C ARG A 156 -10.06 5.96 22.92
N ILE A 157 -10.39 6.10 21.63
CA ILE A 157 -9.87 5.24 20.57
C ILE A 157 -8.80 6.04 19.83
N ALA A 158 -7.55 5.58 19.76
CA ALA A 158 -6.56 6.20 18.90
C ALA A 158 -6.69 5.63 17.48
N VAL A 159 -7.16 6.45 16.53
CA VAL A 159 -7.13 6.13 15.10
C VAL A 159 -5.84 6.68 14.53
N ARG A 160 -4.94 5.78 14.09
CA ARG A 160 -3.63 6.15 13.58
C ARG A 160 -3.45 5.64 12.16
N PHE A 161 -2.90 6.50 11.30
CA PHE A 161 -2.51 6.13 9.94
C PHE A 161 -1.00 5.88 9.86
N ARG A 162 -0.61 4.87 9.11
CA ARG A 162 0.79 4.68 8.75
C ARG A 162 1.04 5.26 7.36
N VAL A 163 1.66 6.43 7.29
CA VAL A 163 2.04 7.10 6.05
C VAL A 163 3.56 7.07 5.93
N ASP A 164 4.08 6.56 4.81
CA ASP A 164 5.51 6.40 4.56
C ASP A 164 6.29 5.71 5.70
N GLY A 165 5.65 4.73 6.36
CA GLY A 165 6.21 3.94 7.46
C GLY A 165 6.09 4.56 8.85
N VAL A 166 5.62 5.82 8.96
CA VAL A 166 5.42 6.54 10.23
C VAL A 166 3.95 6.45 10.66
N LEU A 167 3.71 6.15 11.94
CA LEU A 167 2.36 6.17 12.54
C LEU A 167 2.07 7.56 13.08
N THR A 168 0.94 8.13 12.63
CA THR A 168 0.43 9.43 13.09
C THR A 168 -1.02 9.28 13.56
N GLU A 169 -1.37 9.82 14.72
CA GLU A 169 -2.74 9.85 15.22
C GLU A 169 -3.52 10.94 14.46
N VAL A 170 -4.65 10.54 13.85
CA VAL A 170 -5.47 11.44 13.03
C VAL A 170 -6.84 11.72 13.62
N LEU A 171 -7.33 10.86 14.51
CA LEU A 171 -8.64 10.97 15.13
C LEU A 171 -8.64 10.28 16.49
N SER A 172 -9.38 10.83 17.47
CA SER A 172 -9.51 10.30 18.82
C SER A 172 -11.00 10.18 19.23
N PRO A 173 -11.79 9.25 18.67
CA PRO A 173 -13.18 9.07 19.01
C PRO A 173 -13.38 8.60 20.46
N LYS A 174 -14.62 8.76 20.98
CA LYS A 174 -15.00 8.28 22.32
C LYS A 174 -14.86 6.75 22.43
N PRO A 175 -14.49 6.22 23.62
CA PRO A 175 -14.27 4.78 23.83
C PRO A 175 -15.50 3.91 23.54
N VAL A 176 -16.72 4.44 23.74
CA VAL A 176 -17.99 3.73 23.48
C VAL A 176 -18.13 3.23 22.04
N LEU A 177 -17.43 3.86 21.09
CA LEU A 177 -17.45 3.47 19.68
C LEU A 177 -16.54 2.27 19.34
N ALA A 178 -15.62 1.88 20.24
CA ALA A 178 -14.68 0.80 19.97
C ALA A 178 -15.35 -0.53 19.63
N PRO A 179 -16.30 -1.05 20.43
CA PRO A 179 -16.98 -2.30 20.10
C PRO A 179 -17.84 -2.20 18.83
N LEU A 180 -18.39 -1.02 18.53
CA LEU A 180 -19.21 -0.77 17.35
C LEU A 180 -18.36 -0.84 16.07
N LEU A 181 -17.25 -0.11 16.05
CA LEU A 181 -16.30 -0.11 14.93
C LEU A 181 -15.72 -1.50 14.70
N ALA A 182 -15.30 -2.20 15.77
CA ALA A 182 -14.74 -3.55 15.65
C ALA A 182 -15.77 -4.53 15.12
N SER A 183 -17.00 -4.54 15.63
CA SER A 183 -18.07 -5.42 15.18
C SER A 183 -18.40 -5.18 13.70
N ARG A 184 -18.52 -3.92 13.28
CA ARG A 184 -18.84 -3.59 11.90
C ARG A 184 -17.73 -3.99 10.93
N LEU A 185 -16.47 -3.73 11.27
CA LEU A 185 -15.32 -4.17 10.48
C LEU A 185 -15.22 -5.69 10.39
N LYS A 186 -15.58 -6.42 11.47
CA LYS A 186 -15.67 -7.89 11.44
C LYS A 186 -16.74 -8.39 10.48
N VAL A 187 -17.94 -7.78 10.47
CA VAL A 187 -19.00 -8.10 9.50
C VAL A 187 -18.49 -7.91 8.09
N MET A 188 -17.92 -6.75 7.78
CA MET A 188 -17.37 -6.43 6.46
C MET A 188 -16.27 -7.41 6.03
N ALA A 189 -15.46 -7.89 6.98
CA ALA A 189 -14.39 -8.86 6.75
C ALA A 189 -14.84 -10.32 6.80
N LYS A 190 -16.15 -10.61 6.99
CA LYS A 190 -16.73 -11.94 7.15
C LYS A 190 -16.11 -12.74 8.32
N LEU A 191 -15.84 -12.04 9.44
CA LEU A 191 -15.27 -12.59 10.67
C LEU A 191 -16.37 -12.85 11.71
N ASP A 192 -16.07 -13.68 12.72
CA ASP A 192 -16.98 -13.98 13.82
C ASP A 192 -17.09 -12.79 14.78
N ILE A 193 -18.29 -12.20 14.87
CA ILE A 193 -18.59 -11.05 15.72
C ILE A 193 -18.66 -11.45 17.20
N ALA A 194 -19.11 -12.66 17.46
CA ALA A 194 -19.32 -13.16 18.83
C ALA A 194 -17.99 -13.50 19.53
N GLU A 195 -17.00 -13.98 18.77
CA GLU A 195 -15.68 -14.29 19.32
C GLU A 195 -14.79 -13.06 19.42
N LYS A 196 -14.55 -12.59 20.65
CA LYS A 196 -13.77 -11.38 20.98
C LYS A 196 -12.46 -11.68 21.71
N ARG A 197 -12.17 -12.96 21.97
CA ARG A 197 -11.03 -13.42 22.80
C ARG A 197 -9.87 -13.96 21.97
N LEU A 198 -10.10 -14.22 20.68
CA LEU A 198 -9.10 -14.79 19.79
C LEU A 198 -8.79 -13.80 18.66
N PRO A 199 -7.53 -13.74 18.19
CA PRO A 199 -7.18 -13.02 16.98
C PRO A 199 -7.94 -13.56 15.76
N GLN A 200 -8.36 -12.66 14.86
CA GLN A 200 -9.00 -13.03 13.61
C GLN A 200 -8.43 -12.22 12.47
N ASP A 201 -8.30 -12.85 11.30
CA ASP A 201 -7.84 -12.23 10.07
C ASP A 201 -8.85 -12.42 8.96
N GLY A 202 -9.13 -11.36 8.22
CA GLY A 202 -10.08 -11.33 7.12
C GLY A 202 -9.71 -10.35 6.03
N ARG A 203 -10.60 -10.20 5.05
CA ARG A 203 -10.41 -9.32 3.91
C ARG A 203 -11.71 -8.60 3.57
N ILE A 204 -11.60 -7.32 3.26
CA ILE A 204 -12.68 -6.48 2.76
C ILE A 204 -12.27 -5.99 1.37
N THR A 205 -13.16 -6.12 0.39
CA THR A 205 -13.01 -5.48 -0.90
C THR A 205 -14.08 -4.42 -1.02
N VAL A 206 -13.70 -3.16 -1.15
CA VAL A 206 -14.64 -2.04 -1.23
C VAL A 206 -14.31 -1.13 -2.41
N LYS A 207 -15.34 -0.44 -2.91
CA LYS A 207 -15.15 0.65 -3.87
C LYS A 207 -15.29 1.98 -3.14
N LEU A 208 -14.24 2.79 -3.19
CA LEU A 208 -14.22 4.14 -2.63
C LEU A 208 -14.06 5.12 -3.78
N ALA A 209 -15.03 5.99 -3.98
CA ALA A 209 -15.06 6.97 -5.09
C ALA A 209 -14.75 6.33 -6.46
N GLY A 210 -15.29 5.13 -6.73
CA GLY A 210 -15.10 4.40 -7.99
C GLY A 210 -13.82 3.55 -8.09
N HIS A 211 -12.92 3.60 -7.09
CA HIS A 211 -11.69 2.80 -7.04
C HIS A 211 -11.89 1.56 -6.16
N ALA A 212 -11.52 0.39 -6.66
CA ALA A 212 -11.50 -0.83 -5.86
C ALA A 212 -10.29 -0.82 -4.92
N VAL A 213 -10.54 -0.92 -3.62
CA VAL A 213 -9.52 -1.02 -2.58
C VAL A 213 -9.70 -2.34 -1.86
N ASP A 214 -8.65 -3.15 -1.82
CA ASP A 214 -8.59 -4.35 -1.01
C ASP A 214 -7.99 -4.02 0.35
N ILE A 215 -8.63 -4.48 1.42
CA ILE A 215 -8.23 -4.20 2.79
C ILE A 215 -8.08 -5.51 3.54
N ARG A 216 -6.89 -5.78 4.07
CA ARG A 216 -6.71 -6.86 5.04
C ARG A 216 -7.03 -6.35 6.42
N VAL A 217 -7.87 -7.10 7.12
CA VAL A 217 -8.33 -6.79 8.48
C VAL A 217 -7.72 -7.80 9.43
N SER A 218 -7.04 -7.32 10.45
CA SER A 218 -6.56 -8.15 11.56
C SER A 218 -7.12 -7.59 12.87
N THR A 219 -7.76 -8.45 13.67
CA THR A 219 -8.27 -8.09 15.00
C THR A 219 -7.54 -8.86 16.08
N ILE A 220 -7.24 -8.21 17.20
CA ILE A 220 -6.60 -8.83 18.34
C ILE A 220 -7.24 -8.32 19.64
N PRO A 221 -7.54 -9.20 20.62
CA PRO A 221 -7.98 -8.77 21.95
C PRO A 221 -6.95 -7.86 22.61
N SER A 222 -7.41 -6.79 23.25
CA SER A 222 -6.59 -5.92 24.08
C SER A 222 -7.29 -5.59 25.40
N ALA A 223 -6.62 -4.84 26.32
CA ALA A 223 -7.15 -4.54 27.64
C ALA A 223 -8.48 -3.77 27.62
N HIS A 224 -8.68 -2.89 26.63
CA HIS A 224 -9.83 -2.00 26.55
C HIS A 224 -10.75 -2.33 25.36
N GLY A 225 -10.67 -3.54 24.78
CA GLY A 225 -11.48 -3.97 23.65
C GLY A 225 -10.63 -4.61 22.54
N GLU A 226 -11.19 -4.78 21.35
CA GLU A 226 -10.45 -5.35 20.24
C GLU A 226 -9.68 -4.25 19.49
N ARG A 227 -8.38 -4.42 19.35
CA ARG A 227 -7.55 -3.62 18.46
C ARG A 227 -7.74 -4.13 17.03
N VAL A 228 -7.96 -3.22 16.09
CA VAL A 228 -8.12 -3.55 14.67
C VAL A 228 -7.05 -2.87 13.85
N VAL A 229 -6.44 -3.61 12.95
CA VAL A 229 -5.50 -3.08 11.95
C VAL A 229 -6.05 -3.37 10.56
N LEU A 230 -6.17 -2.32 9.75
CA LEU A 230 -6.61 -2.39 8.36
C LEU A 230 -5.41 -2.07 7.47
N ARG A 231 -4.92 -3.05 6.70
CA ARG A 231 -3.88 -2.81 5.70
C ARG A 231 -4.51 -2.56 4.36
N LEU A 232 -4.28 -1.38 3.80
CA LEU A 232 -4.78 -0.96 2.50
C LEU A 232 -3.89 -1.53 1.39
N LEU A 233 -4.50 -2.25 0.45
CA LEU A 233 -3.84 -2.80 -0.72
C LEU A 233 -4.40 -2.07 -1.95
N ASP A 234 -3.67 -1.08 -2.44
CA ASP A 234 -4.07 -0.34 -3.62
C ASP A 234 -3.81 -1.18 -4.88
N GLN A 235 -4.87 -1.73 -5.46
CA GLN A 235 -4.81 -2.47 -6.72
C GLN A 235 -4.47 -1.55 -7.91
N ALA A 236 -4.77 -0.25 -7.81
CA ALA A 236 -4.50 0.72 -8.87
C ALA A 236 -3.01 1.13 -8.92
N ALA A 237 -2.26 0.91 -7.84
CA ALA A 237 -0.82 1.20 -7.81
C ALA A 237 0.02 0.33 -8.77
N GLY A 238 -0.60 -0.54 -9.57
CA GLY A 238 -0.02 -1.32 -10.66
C GLY A 238 1.35 -1.96 -10.37
N ALA A 239 1.70 -3.04 -11.03
CA ALA A 239 3.05 -3.59 -10.95
C ALA A 239 4.06 -2.54 -11.45
N LEU A 240 4.95 -2.07 -10.55
CA LEU A 240 6.05 -1.21 -10.95
C LEU A 240 6.96 -1.96 -11.92
N THR A 241 7.40 -1.29 -12.97
CA THR A 241 8.45 -1.80 -13.88
C THR A 241 9.82 -1.67 -13.22
N LEU A 242 10.82 -2.40 -13.71
CA LEU A 242 12.19 -2.29 -13.19
C LEU A 242 12.70 -0.84 -13.20
N SER A 243 12.47 -0.11 -14.28
CA SER A 243 12.88 1.30 -14.41
C SER A 243 12.19 2.23 -13.40
N GLN A 244 10.96 1.92 -12.97
CA GLN A 244 10.24 2.69 -11.95
C GLN A 244 10.73 2.43 -10.53
N LEU A 245 11.49 1.35 -10.30
CA LEU A 245 12.12 1.08 -9.00
C LEU A 245 13.28 2.03 -8.69
N ASN A 246 13.70 2.85 -9.66
CA ASN A 246 14.82 3.78 -9.53
C ASN A 246 16.10 3.09 -9.02
N MET A 247 16.39 1.89 -9.49
CA MET A 247 17.64 1.19 -9.19
C MET A 247 18.83 1.96 -9.77
N PRO A 248 20.02 2.00 -9.11
CA PRO A 248 21.24 2.38 -9.79
C PRO A 248 21.48 1.49 -11.02
N GLU A 249 22.04 2.04 -12.10
CA GLU A 249 22.23 1.35 -13.37
C GLU A 249 22.95 -0.02 -13.19
N ILE A 250 24.01 -0.05 -12.40
CA ILE A 250 24.75 -1.28 -12.13
C ILE A 250 23.90 -2.35 -11.42
N VAL A 251 22.94 -1.94 -10.57
CA VAL A 251 22.03 -2.84 -9.87
C VAL A 251 20.96 -3.34 -10.84
N GLU A 252 20.35 -2.46 -11.64
CA GLU A 252 19.33 -2.79 -12.62
C GLU A 252 19.87 -3.76 -13.67
N GLU A 253 21.05 -3.49 -14.22
CA GLU A 253 21.72 -4.38 -15.18
C GLU A 253 22.08 -5.73 -14.56
N GLY A 254 22.65 -5.75 -13.35
CA GLY A 254 23.01 -7.00 -12.65
C GLY A 254 21.78 -7.85 -12.37
N PHE A 255 20.69 -7.23 -11.92
CA PHE A 255 19.42 -7.90 -11.66
C PHE A 255 18.78 -8.41 -12.95
N SER A 256 18.76 -7.62 -14.01
CA SER A 256 18.25 -8.02 -15.35
C SER A 256 19.05 -9.19 -15.95
N ARG A 257 20.39 -9.17 -15.83
CA ARG A 257 21.23 -10.30 -16.24
C ARG A 257 20.88 -11.57 -15.47
N ALA A 258 20.66 -11.48 -14.15
CA ALA A 258 20.27 -12.64 -13.36
C ALA A 258 18.90 -13.18 -13.77
N LEU A 259 17.92 -12.31 -14.01
CA LEU A 259 16.57 -12.67 -14.45
C LEU A 259 16.56 -13.35 -15.84
N SER A 260 17.58 -13.08 -16.67
CA SER A 260 17.72 -13.69 -18.00
C SER A 260 18.36 -15.07 -17.97
N LYS A 261 18.86 -15.54 -16.82
CA LYS A 261 19.46 -16.88 -16.70
C LYS A 261 18.40 -17.96 -16.82
N PRO A 262 18.77 -19.13 -17.38
CA PRO A 262 17.84 -20.25 -17.52
C PRO A 262 17.53 -20.94 -16.18
N HIS A 263 18.45 -20.90 -15.23
CA HIS A 263 18.33 -21.52 -13.91
C HIS A 263 19.19 -20.79 -12.88
N GLY A 264 18.99 -21.11 -11.63
CA GLY A 264 19.71 -20.52 -10.49
C GLY A 264 18.78 -19.89 -9.47
N ILE A 265 19.34 -19.29 -8.42
CA ILE A 265 18.58 -18.61 -7.37
C ILE A 265 18.94 -17.14 -7.34
N ILE A 266 17.90 -16.32 -7.34
CA ILE A 266 17.94 -14.87 -7.09
C ILE A 266 17.32 -14.62 -5.72
N LEU A 267 18.08 -14.04 -4.80
CA LEU A 267 17.59 -13.73 -3.46
C LEU A 267 17.47 -12.22 -3.27
N VAL A 268 16.32 -11.78 -2.75
CA VAL A 268 16.11 -10.40 -2.32
C VAL A 268 15.96 -10.40 -0.80
N THR A 269 16.80 -9.65 -0.08
CA THR A 269 16.80 -9.64 1.37
C THR A 269 16.58 -8.25 1.96
N GLY A 270 16.14 -8.20 3.20
CA GLY A 270 15.87 -7.00 3.96
C GLY A 270 14.78 -7.18 4.99
N PRO A 271 14.56 -6.21 5.89
CA PRO A 271 13.49 -6.26 6.88
C PRO A 271 12.11 -6.23 6.24
N THR A 272 11.09 -6.46 7.06
CA THR A 272 9.69 -6.26 6.64
C THR A 272 9.48 -4.82 6.20
N GLY A 273 8.74 -4.64 5.09
CA GLY A 273 8.49 -3.31 4.54
C GLY A 273 9.65 -2.69 3.74
N SER A 274 10.70 -3.45 3.39
CA SER A 274 11.80 -2.94 2.55
C SER A 274 11.50 -2.97 1.03
N GLY A 275 10.33 -3.44 0.61
CA GLY A 275 9.91 -3.47 -0.80
C GLY A 275 10.37 -4.72 -1.57
N LYS A 276 10.77 -5.79 -0.89
CA LYS A 276 11.26 -7.05 -1.51
C LYS A 276 10.27 -7.61 -2.54
N THR A 277 9.02 -7.79 -2.15
CA THR A 277 7.96 -8.32 -3.02
C THR A 277 7.76 -7.45 -4.26
N THR A 278 7.79 -6.12 -4.09
CA THR A 278 7.69 -5.17 -5.21
C THR A 278 8.81 -5.38 -6.23
N SER A 279 10.06 -5.56 -5.76
CA SER A 279 11.21 -5.81 -6.64
C SER A 279 11.13 -7.18 -7.31
N LEU A 280 10.67 -8.22 -6.61
CA LEU A 280 10.45 -9.54 -7.23
C LEU A 280 9.32 -9.48 -8.26
N TYR A 281 8.22 -8.81 -7.95
CA TYR A 281 7.09 -8.65 -8.88
C TYR A 281 7.50 -7.87 -10.13
N ALA A 282 8.28 -6.79 -9.98
CA ALA A 282 8.85 -6.07 -11.11
C ALA A 282 9.78 -6.98 -11.94
N GLY A 283 10.59 -7.81 -11.27
CA GLY A 283 11.47 -8.77 -11.94
C GLY A 283 10.72 -9.84 -12.73
N ILE A 284 9.74 -10.52 -12.13
CA ILE A 284 8.97 -11.55 -12.85
C ILE A 284 8.08 -10.94 -13.94
N SER A 285 7.56 -9.73 -13.73
CA SER A 285 6.80 -9.01 -14.78
C SER A 285 7.68 -8.62 -15.96
N HIS A 286 8.97 -8.27 -15.72
CA HIS A 286 9.93 -7.92 -16.75
C HIS A 286 10.24 -9.10 -17.69
N ILE A 287 10.29 -10.33 -17.14
CA ILE A 287 10.58 -11.55 -17.94
C ILE A 287 9.32 -12.28 -18.39
N ASN A 288 8.14 -11.75 -18.09
CA ASN A 288 6.85 -12.34 -18.49
C ASN A 288 6.49 -11.95 -19.92
N ASP A 289 7.12 -12.60 -20.86
CA ASP A 289 6.89 -12.47 -22.32
C ASP A 289 5.88 -13.49 -22.86
N ARG A 290 5.25 -14.27 -21.96
CA ARG A 290 4.33 -15.38 -22.25
C ARG A 290 4.98 -16.62 -22.88
N SER A 291 6.29 -16.64 -23.10
CA SER A 291 7.03 -17.82 -23.55
C SER A 291 7.46 -18.71 -22.39
N ARG A 292 7.48 -18.17 -21.15
CA ARG A 292 7.88 -18.85 -19.93
C ARG A 292 6.68 -19.10 -19.03
N ASN A 293 6.62 -20.28 -18.44
CA ASN A 293 5.65 -20.62 -17.42
C ASN A 293 6.18 -20.12 -16.05
N ILE A 294 5.58 -19.02 -15.54
CA ILE A 294 5.97 -18.38 -14.28
C ILE A 294 4.92 -18.72 -13.23
N LEU A 295 5.35 -19.40 -12.16
CA LEU A 295 4.47 -19.79 -11.06
C LEU A 295 4.98 -19.24 -9.73
N THR A 296 4.06 -18.86 -8.83
CA THR A 296 4.41 -18.35 -7.50
C THR A 296 3.72 -19.09 -6.37
N VAL A 297 4.35 -19.07 -5.18
CA VAL A 297 3.74 -19.45 -3.88
C VAL A 297 3.96 -18.30 -2.91
N GLU A 298 2.88 -17.77 -2.34
CA GLU A 298 2.90 -16.51 -1.58
C GLU A 298 2.03 -16.57 -0.31
N ASP A 299 2.39 -15.77 0.70
CA ASP A 299 1.67 -15.69 1.97
C ASP A 299 1.54 -14.23 2.45
N PRO A 300 0.46 -13.57 2.02
CA PRO A 300 -0.44 -13.90 0.93
C PRO A 300 -0.02 -13.25 -0.40
N ILE A 301 -0.80 -13.45 -1.46
CA ILE A 301 -0.66 -12.70 -2.73
C ILE A 301 -0.98 -11.23 -2.46
N GLU A 302 -0.05 -10.32 -2.84
CA GLU A 302 -0.24 -8.88 -2.64
C GLU A 302 -1.21 -8.30 -3.68
N TYR A 303 -0.98 -8.59 -4.95
CA TYR A 303 -1.88 -8.27 -6.06
C TYR A 303 -1.68 -9.25 -7.23
N LEU A 304 -2.68 -9.35 -8.09
CA LEU A 304 -2.63 -10.29 -9.20
C LEU A 304 -1.78 -9.75 -10.36
N LEU A 305 -0.94 -10.61 -10.91
CA LEU A 305 -0.12 -10.33 -12.08
C LEU A 305 -0.66 -11.07 -13.29
N ALA A 306 -0.97 -10.33 -14.35
CA ALA A 306 -1.51 -10.92 -15.56
C ALA A 306 -0.51 -11.89 -16.21
N GLY A 307 -0.95 -13.12 -16.51
CA GLY A 307 -0.13 -14.14 -17.16
C GLY A 307 0.82 -14.91 -16.23
N ILE A 308 0.70 -14.74 -14.92
CA ILE A 308 1.48 -15.46 -13.90
C ILE A 308 0.52 -16.30 -13.05
N GLY A 309 0.88 -17.57 -12.83
CA GLY A 309 0.11 -18.48 -11.99
C GLY A 309 0.47 -18.28 -10.51
N GLN A 310 -0.36 -17.59 -9.75
CA GLN A 310 -0.11 -17.27 -8.35
C GLN A 310 -0.90 -18.21 -7.42
N THR A 311 -0.20 -18.86 -6.49
CA THR A 311 -0.78 -19.77 -5.49
C THR A 311 -0.61 -19.18 -4.10
N GLN A 312 -1.70 -19.06 -3.34
CA GLN A 312 -1.65 -18.56 -1.98
C GLN A 312 -1.52 -19.70 -0.96
N VAL A 313 -0.64 -19.50 0.03
CA VAL A 313 -0.56 -20.35 1.22
C VAL A 313 -1.89 -20.35 1.96
N ASN A 314 -2.32 -21.51 2.43
CA ASN A 314 -3.54 -21.67 3.21
C ASN A 314 -3.34 -22.76 4.27
N THR A 315 -3.00 -22.35 5.47
CA THR A 315 -2.71 -23.24 6.60
C THR A 315 -3.91 -24.06 7.06
N LYS A 316 -5.16 -23.60 6.80
CA LYS A 316 -6.39 -24.31 7.15
C LYS A 316 -6.53 -25.64 6.40
N VAL A 317 -5.94 -25.75 5.22
CA VAL A 317 -5.92 -26.98 4.39
C VAL A 317 -4.50 -27.53 4.22
N ASP A 318 -3.57 -27.12 5.09
CA ASP A 318 -2.17 -27.56 5.10
C ASP A 318 -1.42 -27.23 3.79
N MET A 319 -1.81 -26.16 3.10
CA MET A 319 -1.08 -25.62 1.95
C MET A 319 0.00 -24.67 2.47
N THR A 320 1.18 -25.24 2.80
CA THR A 320 2.38 -24.52 3.24
C THR A 320 3.23 -24.08 2.04
N PHE A 321 4.27 -23.23 2.26
CA PHE A 321 5.26 -22.89 1.23
C PHE A 321 5.91 -24.13 0.62
N ALA A 322 6.40 -25.05 1.44
CA ALA A 322 7.05 -26.28 0.98
C ALA A 322 6.10 -27.14 0.14
N ARG A 323 4.85 -27.33 0.60
CA ARG A 323 3.85 -28.11 -0.12
C ARG A 323 3.42 -27.46 -1.43
N GLY A 324 3.19 -26.15 -1.43
CA GLY A 324 2.90 -25.36 -2.63
C GLY A 324 4.04 -25.44 -3.64
N LEU A 325 5.30 -25.26 -3.20
CA LEU A 325 6.47 -25.33 -4.04
C LEU A 325 6.62 -26.71 -4.70
N ARG A 326 6.46 -27.81 -3.95
CA ARG A 326 6.44 -29.15 -4.54
C ARG A 326 5.32 -29.34 -5.56
N ALA A 327 4.18 -28.69 -5.37
CA ALA A 327 3.06 -28.80 -6.30
C ALA A 327 3.34 -28.07 -7.60
N ILE A 328 3.81 -26.80 -7.54
CA ILE A 328 4.10 -26.01 -8.73
C ILE A 328 5.27 -26.57 -9.55
N LEU A 329 6.28 -27.18 -8.92
CA LEU A 329 7.37 -27.87 -9.62
C LEU A 329 6.90 -29.05 -10.50
N ARG A 330 5.68 -29.54 -10.33
CA ARG A 330 5.07 -30.57 -11.21
C ARG A 330 4.14 -29.98 -12.29
N GLN A 331 4.13 -28.64 -12.42
CA GLN A 331 3.33 -27.92 -13.40
C GLN A 331 4.16 -27.32 -14.54
N ASP A 332 5.33 -27.96 -14.81
CA ASP A 332 6.26 -27.58 -15.88
C ASP A 332 6.63 -26.07 -15.84
N PRO A 333 7.11 -25.54 -14.69
CA PRO A 333 7.51 -24.15 -14.60
C PRO A 333 8.90 -23.91 -15.17
N ASP A 334 9.11 -22.74 -15.82
CA ASP A 334 10.45 -22.23 -16.15
C ASP A 334 10.98 -21.35 -15.00
N VAL A 335 10.09 -20.58 -14.38
CA VAL A 335 10.41 -19.62 -13.32
C VAL A 335 9.49 -19.85 -12.13
N VAL A 336 10.09 -19.93 -10.96
CA VAL A 336 9.39 -20.13 -9.69
C VAL A 336 9.70 -18.99 -8.74
N MET A 337 8.66 -18.32 -8.21
CA MET A 337 8.83 -17.34 -7.15
C MET A 337 8.25 -17.88 -5.84
N ILE A 338 9.04 -17.81 -4.78
CA ILE A 338 8.64 -18.18 -3.42
C ILE A 338 8.61 -16.87 -2.62
N GLY A 339 7.46 -16.51 -2.08
CA GLY A 339 7.27 -15.25 -1.34
C GLY A 339 8.38 -15.04 -0.31
N GLU A 340 8.68 -16.06 0.48
CA GLU A 340 9.82 -16.06 1.41
C GLU A 340 10.26 -17.50 1.78
N ILE A 341 11.53 -17.65 2.18
CA ILE A 341 12.08 -18.88 2.74
C ILE A 341 12.21 -18.69 4.25
N ARG A 342 11.39 -19.45 5.03
CA ARG A 342 11.38 -19.39 6.50
C ARG A 342 12.02 -20.61 7.18
N ASP A 343 12.04 -21.74 6.49
CA ASP A 343 12.41 -23.03 7.04
C ASP A 343 13.35 -23.84 6.12
N ALA A 344 14.01 -24.84 6.71
CA ALA A 344 14.96 -25.71 6.03
C ALA A 344 14.34 -26.52 4.89
N GLU A 345 13.08 -26.94 5.04
CA GLU A 345 12.39 -27.74 4.02
C GLU A 345 12.17 -26.91 2.74
N THR A 346 11.62 -25.70 2.88
CA THR A 346 11.42 -24.76 1.75
C THR A 346 12.75 -24.39 1.11
N ALA A 347 13.80 -24.13 1.93
CA ALA A 347 15.14 -23.81 1.43
C ALA A 347 15.72 -24.96 0.58
N SER A 348 15.65 -26.18 1.08
CA SER A 348 16.15 -27.38 0.37
C SER A 348 15.45 -27.58 -0.98
N ILE A 349 14.10 -27.46 -1.01
CA ILE A 349 13.32 -27.61 -2.25
C ILE A 349 13.67 -26.51 -3.25
N ALA A 350 13.82 -25.27 -2.81
CA ALA A 350 14.18 -24.12 -3.66
C ALA A 350 15.55 -24.33 -4.33
N VAL A 351 16.54 -24.79 -3.55
CA VAL A 351 17.89 -25.09 -4.05
C VAL A 351 17.85 -26.25 -5.05
N GLN A 352 17.15 -27.34 -4.73
CA GLN A 352 16.99 -28.47 -5.64
C GLN A 352 16.31 -28.06 -6.95
N ALA A 353 15.28 -27.23 -6.89
CA ALA A 353 14.60 -26.71 -8.07
C ALA A 353 15.57 -25.95 -8.99
N SER A 354 16.43 -25.10 -8.44
CA SER A 354 17.42 -24.35 -9.22
C SER A 354 18.45 -25.26 -9.89
N LEU A 355 18.86 -26.34 -9.23
CA LEU A 355 19.80 -27.32 -9.76
C LEU A 355 19.18 -28.23 -10.82
N THR A 356 17.85 -28.36 -10.83
CA THR A 356 17.11 -29.15 -11.83
C THR A 356 16.64 -28.32 -13.03
N GLY A 357 17.12 -27.08 -13.16
CA GLY A 357 16.92 -26.28 -14.38
C GLY A 357 15.92 -25.13 -14.26
N HIS A 358 15.44 -24.81 -13.07
CA HIS A 358 14.46 -23.72 -12.86
C HIS A 358 15.15 -22.43 -12.38
N LEU A 359 14.65 -21.28 -12.83
CA LEU A 359 15.01 -20.01 -12.22
C LEU A 359 14.14 -19.76 -10.99
N VAL A 360 14.77 -19.68 -9.82
CA VAL A 360 14.08 -19.52 -8.53
C VAL A 360 14.31 -18.11 -8.00
N LEU A 361 13.23 -17.39 -7.68
CA LEU A 361 13.27 -16.11 -7.01
C LEU A 361 12.68 -16.24 -5.61
N SER A 362 13.36 -15.68 -4.60
CA SER A 362 12.79 -15.70 -3.23
C SER A 362 13.26 -14.53 -2.39
N THR A 363 12.64 -14.40 -1.19
CA THR A 363 13.07 -13.44 -0.20
C THR A 363 13.58 -14.11 1.08
N LEU A 364 14.46 -13.38 1.77
CA LEU A 364 14.93 -13.69 3.11
C LEU A 364 14.87 -12.45 4.01
N HIS A 365 14.91 -12.65 5.32
CA HIS A 365 14.96 -11.59 6.31
C HIS A 365 16.37 -11.51 6.92
N THR A 366 17.33 -10.97 6.17
CA THR A 366 18.69 -10.69 6.66
C THR A 366 19.06 -9.23 6.40
N ASN A 367 20.04 -8.72 7.13
CA ASN A 367 20.43 -7.32 7.06
C ASN A 367 21.38 -7.01 5.90
N THR A 368 22.18 -7.97 5.48
CA THR A 368 23.19 -7.85 4.41
C THR A 368 22.90 -8.87 3.30
N ALA A 369 23.40 -8.62 2.10
CA ALA A 369 23.29 -9.55 1.00
C ALA A 369 24.02 -10.88 1.31
N ILE A 370 25.25 -10.83 1.82
CA ILE A 370 26.01 -12.05 2.19
C ILE A 370 25.34 -12.79 3.35
N GLY A 371 24.74 -12.07 4.30
CA GLY A 371 23.98 -12.69 5.40
C GLY A 371 22.85 -13.61 4.92
N ALA A 372 22.34 -13.44 3.69
CA ALA A 372 21.36 -14.35 3.11
C ALA A 372 21.98 -15.74 2.81
N VAL A 373 23.22 -15.77 2.36
CA VAL A 373 23.96 -17.03 2.14
C VAL A 373 24.17 -17.76 3.48
N THR A 374 24.70 -17.06 4.48
CA THR A 374 24.90 -17.58 5.84
C THR A 374 23.58 -18.09 6.41
N ARG A 375 22.48 -17.35 6.22
CA ARG A 375 21.16 -17.77 6.71
C ARG A 375 20.68 -19.10 6.12
N LEU A 376 20.93 -19.33 4.82
CA LEU A 376 20.61 -20.64 4.19
C LEU A 376 21.52 -21.76 4.72
N GLN A 377 22.80 -21.48 5.00
CA GLN A 377 23.69 -22.42 5.64
C GLN A 377 23.19 -22.79 7.06
N ASP A 378 22.77 -21.80 7.85
CA ASP A 378 22.19 -21.99 9.18
C ASP A 378 20.89 -22.80 9.16
N MET A 379 20.12 -22.72 8.07
CA MET A 379 18.95 -23.56 7.84
C MET A 379 19.30 -24.99 7.44
N GLY A 380 20.59 -25.33 7.34
CA GLY A 380 21.07 -26.70 7.04
C GLY A 380 21.24 -26.98 5.55
N VAL A 381 21.21 -25.97 4.69
CA VAL A 381 21.52 -26.17 3.26
C VAL A 381 23.03 -26.31 3.08
N GLU A 382 23.46 -27.38 2.44
CA GLU A 382 24.86 -27.68 2.24
C GLU A 382 25.56 -26.64 1.33
N SER A 383 26.75 -26.19 1.74
CA SER A 383 27.50 -25.13 1.08
C SER A 383 27.81 -25.39 -0.38
N PHE A 384 28.05 -26.65 -0.79
CA PHE A 384 28.32 -27.01 -2.17
C PHE A 384 27.07 -26.83 -3.08
N LEU A 385 25.85 -27.01 -2.52
CA LEU A 385 24.60 -26.77 -3.24
C LEU A 385 24.38 -25.27 -3.41
N LEU A 386 24.61 -24.48 -2.35
CA LEU A 386 24.47 -23.02 -2.40
C LEU A 386 25.45 -22.39 -3.39
N SER A 387 26.71 -22.83 -3.38
CA SER A 387 27.74 -22.33 -4.29
C SER A 387 27.39 -22.56 -5.77
N SER A 388 26.65 -23.62 -6.06
CA SER A 388 26.24 -23.99 -7.42
C SER A 388 24.93 -23.38 -7.85
N SER A 389 24.10 -22.94 -6.90
CA SER A 389 22.72 -22.48 -7.17
C SER A 389 22.54 -20.95 -7.11
N ILE A 390 23.21 -20.27 -6.18
CA ILE A 390 23.00 -18.83 -5.99
C ILE A 390 23.71 -18.04 -7.12
N GLU A 391 22.95 -17.20 -7.79
CA GLU A 391 23.45 -16.35 -8.86
C GLU A 391 23.63 -14.90 -8.42
N VAL A 392 22.64 -14.37 -7.69
CA VAL A 392 22.61 -12.99 -7.21
C VAL A 392 21.94 -12.92 -5.85
N VAL A 393 22.48 -12.07 -5.00
CA VAL A 393 21.81 -11.65 -3.75
C VAL A 393 21.71 -10.13 -3.74
N MET A 394 20.49 -9.61 -3.54
CA MET A 394 20.20 -8.18 -3.45
C MET A 394 19.66 -7.83 -2.09
N ALA A 395 20.34 -6.96 -1.34
CA ALA A 395 19.78 -6.38 -0.13
C ALA A 395 19.12 -5.04 -0.44
N GLN A 396 18.00 -4.77 0.24
CA GLN A 396 17.15 -3.62 -0.04
C GLN A 396 16.60 -2.99 1.23
N ARG A 397 16.54 -1.64 1.24
CA ARG A 397 15.86 -0.84 2.27
C ARG A 397 15.04 0.26 1.60
N LEU A 398 13.95 0.68 2.23
CA LEU A 398 13.20 1.87 1.81
C LEU A 398 13.63 3.07 2.66
N VAL A 399 13.89 4.18 1.98
CA VAL A 399 14.13 5.51 2.56
C VAL A 399 13.02 6.44 2.10
N ARG A 400 12.61 7.37 2.97
CA ARG A 400 11.65 8.40 2.62
C ARG A 400 12.31 9.44 1.70
N VAL A 401 11.54 9.92 0.73
CA VAL A 401 11.98 10.96 -0.20
C VAL A 401 11.71 12.33 0.43
N LEU A 402 12.69 13.22 0.41
CA LEU A 402 12.51 14.59 0.88
C LEU A 402 11.43 15.29 0.07
N CYS A 403 10.58 16.05 0.75
CA CYS A 403 9.57 16.87 0.09
C CYS A 403 10.26 17.99 -0.70
N ASP A 404 10.01 18.04 -2.01
CA ASP A 404 10.63 19.02 -2.89
C ASP A 404 10.21 20.47 -2.59
N HIS A 405 9.04 20.67 -1.94
CA HIS A 405 8.53 21.98 -1.57
C HIS A 405 9.16 22.60 -0.32
N CYS A 406 9.72 21.77 0.58
CA CYS A 406 10.19 22.28 1.86
C CYS A 406 11.58 21.78 2.29
N LYS A 407 12.26 20.97 1.48
CA LYS A 407 13.63 20.57 1.81
C LYS A 407 14.56 21.78 1.87
N GLU A 408 15.46 21.82 2.87
CA GLU A 408 16.40 22.90 3.08
C GLU A 408 17.83 22.43 2.79
N GLU A 409 18.60 23.32 2.16
CA GLU A 409 20.03 23.07 1.94
C GLU A 409 20.76 23.01 3.28
N HIS A 410 21.61 22.00 3.45
CA HIS A 410 22.47 21.83 4.60
C HIS A 410 23.88 21.46 4.14
N ARG A 411 24.91 21.94 4.88
CA ARG A 411 26.29 21.52 4.67
C ARG A 411 26.69 20.59 5.79
N LEU A 412 27.24 19.43 5.42
CA LEU A 412 27.65 18.42 6.40
C LEU A 412 28.68 19.01 7.36
N THR A 413 28.46 18.86 8.65
CA THR A 413 29.43 19.12 9.71
C THR A 413 30.50 18.02 9.74
N ALA A 414 31.62 18.23 10.44
CA ALA A 414 32.67 17.23 10.60
C ALA A 414 32.12 15.90 11.18
N ALA A 415 31.24 15.96 12.20
CA ALA A 415 30.65 14.80 12.81
C ALA A 415 29.72 14.01 11.85
N GLU A 416 28.88 14.72 11.08
CA GLU A 416 28.02 14.11 10.08
C GLU A 416 28.82 13.50 8.93
N SER A 417 29.87 14.18 8.51
CA SER A 417 30.83 13.71 7.50
C SER A 417 31.47 12.39 7.89
N GLU A 418 31.89 12.24 9.15
CA GLU A 418 32.44 11.00 9.67
C GLU A 418 31.43 9.85 9.68
N MET A 419 30.18 10.13 10.10
CA MET A 419 29.10 9.12 10.16
C MET A 419 28.79 8.51 8.79
N ILE A 420 28.71 9.35 7.75
CA ILE A 420 28.31 8.89 6.41
C ILE A 420 29.50 8.69 5.47
N LYS A 421 30.71 9.06 5.88
CA LYS A 421 31.96 9.03 5.09
C LYS A 421 31.83 9.82 3.77
N LEU A 422 31.27 11.01 3.83
CA LEU A 422 31.26 12.01 2.77
C LEU A 422 32.19 13.18 3.17
N PRO A 423 32.75 13.96 2.22
CA PRO A 423 33.57 15.12 2.56
C PRO A 423 32.83 16.14 3.42
N GLU A 424 33.53 16.74 4.40
CA GLU A 424 32.98 17.83 5.19
C GLU A 424 32.59 19.02 4.29
N GLY A 425 31.49 19.69 4.64
CA GLY A 425 30.93 20.79 3.85
C GLY A 425 30.20 20.36 2.58
N SER A 426 30.07 19.04 2.29
CA SER A 426 29.26 18.57 1.17
C SER A 426 27.84 19.11 1.28
N LYS A 427 27.31 19.55 0.14
CA LYS A 427 25.92 20.03 0.02
C LYS A 427 24.96 18.86 0.05
N VAL A 428 24.07 18.87 1.01
CA VAL A 428 23.00 17.90 1.20
C VAL A 428 21.70 18.61 1.53
N TYR A 429 20.63 17.89 1.79
CA TYR A 429 19.34 18.47 2.16
C TYR A 429 18.77 17.84 3.42
N ARG A 430 18.04 18.65 4.20
CA ARG A 430 17.29 18.22 5.39
C ARG A 430 15.80 18.43 5.18
N HIS A 431 15.01 17.64 5.89
CA HIS A 431 13.56 17.81 5.96
C HIS A 431 13.22 19.02 6.83
N LYS A 432 12.11 19.72 6.49
CA LYS A 432 11.56 20.81 7.30
C LYS A 432 10.11 20.52 7.69
N GLY A 433 9.24 20.34 6.74
CA GLY A 433 7.80 20.22 6.89
C GLY A 433 7.05 21.37 6.24
N CYS A 434 5.95 21.08 5.57
CA CYS A 434 5.01 22.03 4.99
C CYS A 434 3.65 21.35 4.76
N GLU A 435 2.63 22.11 4.36
CA GLU A 435 1.28 21.59 4.09
C GLU A 435 1.27 20.47 3.03
N HIS A 436 2.11 20.56 1.97
CA HIS A 436 2.20 19.53 0.92
C HIS A 436 2.69 18.15 1.41
N CYS A 437 3.36 18.09 2.53
CA CYS A 437 3.86 16.84 3.12
C CYS A 437 3.28 16.60 4.52
N ASN A 438 2.14 17.20 4.85
CA ASN A 438 1.50 17.10 6.16
C ASN A 438 2.48 17.37 7.31
N ASN A 439 3.36 18.36 7.15
CA ASN A 439 4.42 18.76 8.06
C ASN A 439 5.47 17.69 8.38
N LEU A 440 5.50 16.56 7.65
CA LEU A 440 6.47 15.48 7.84
C LEU A 440 7.84 15.78 7.25
N GLY A 441 7.94 16.68 6.25
CA GLY A 441 9.16 16.98 5.52
C GLY A 441 9.56 15.94 4.47
N TYR A 442 8.78 14.86 4.32
CA TYR A 442 8.98 13.78 3.36
C TYR A 442 7.70 13.52 2.57
N SER A 443 7.84 13.01 1.35
CA SER A 443 6.72 12.61 0.49
C SER A 443 7.11 11.42 -0.38
N GLY A 444 6.53 10.26 -0.09
CA GLY A 444 6.82 9.00 -0.77
C GLY A 444 8.13 8.34 -0.31
N ARG A 445 8.45 7.21 -0.93
CA ARG A 445 9.60 6.37 -0.59
C ARG A 445 10.35 5.96 -1.84
N THR A 446 11.66 5.74 -1.71
CA THR A 446 12.51 5.11 -2.73
C THR A 446 13.36 4.04 -2.06
N ALA A 447 13.86 3.08 -2.83
CA ALA A 447 14.71 2.06 -2.28
C ALA A 447 16.19 2.43 -2.43
N ILE A 448 17.00 1.93 -1.50
CA ILE A 448 18.45 1.82 -1.61
C ILE A 448 18.83 0.35 -1.69
N TYR A 449 19.87 0.06 -2.47
CA TYR A 449 20.21 -1.28 -2.90
C TYR A 449 21.67 -1.64 -2.64
N GLU A 450 21.90 -2.91 -2.41
CA GLU A 450 23.19 -3.58 -2.51
C GLU A 450 22.96 -4.84 -3.33
N LEU A 451 23.67 -5.01 -4.45
CA LEU A 451 23.56 -6.21 -5.27
C LEU A 451 24.94 -6.87 -5.36
N ILE A 452 24.99 -8.16 -5.10
CA ILE A 452 26.19 -8.98 -5.18
C ILE A 452 25.92 -10.14 -6.15
N GLU A 453 26.61 -10.13 -7.28
CA GLU A 453 26.66 -11.29 -8.18
C GLU A 453 27.67 -12.30 -7.66
N VAL A 454 27.30 -13.57 -7.66
CA VAL A 454 28.16 -14.65 -7.16
C VAL A 454 29.17 -15.04 -8.25
N ASP A 455 30.35 -14.42 -8.18
CA ASP A 455 31.49 -14.74 -9.06
C ASP A 455 32.21 -16.03 -8.63
N GLU A 456 33.14 -16.50 -9.44
CA GLU A 456 33.87 -17.75 -9.21
C GLU A 456 34.56 -17.78 -7.86
N ARG A 457 35.18 -16.68 -7.43
CA ARG A 457 35.84 -16.63 -6.13
C ARG A 457 34.86 -16.67 -4.96
N LEU A 458 33.72 -15.99 -5.08
CA LEU A 458 32.66 -16.03 -4.09
C LEU A 458 32.02 -17.42 -4.04
N ARG A 459 31.80 -18.09 -5.17
CA ARG A 459 31.39 -19.51 -5.24
C ARG A 459 32.34 -20.40 -4.46
N GLN A 460 33.64 -20.22 -4.65
CA GLN A 460 34.66 -20.99 -3.91
C GLN A 460 34.58 -20.72 -2.40
N LEU A 461 34.46 -19.45 -1.97
CA LEU A 461 34.32 -19.11 -0.56
C LEU A 461 33.05 -19.69 0.06
N ILE A 462 31.92 -19.68 -0.66
CA ILE A 462 30.68 -20.35 -0.20
C ILE A 462 30.91 -21.87 -0.08
N HIS A 463 31.51 -22.50 -1.08
CA HIS A 463 31.79 -23.92 -1.11
C HIS A 463 32.69 -24.36 0.08
N GLU A 464 33.73 -23.59 0.35
CA GLU A 464 34.67 -23.80 1.46
C GLU A 464 34.04 -23.47 2.83
N ASN A 465 32.78 -23.02 2.86
CA ASN A 465 32.09 -22.57 4.08
C ASN A 465 32.86 -21.47 4.80
N ALA A 466 33.43 -20.53 4.02
CA ALA A 466 34.16 -19.41 4.57
C ALA A 466 33.18 -18.50 5.35
N GLY A 467 33.67 -17.91 6.44
CA GLY A 467 32.85 -17.02 7.27
C GLY A 467 32.37 -15.79 6.52
N GLU A 468 31.27 -15.20 6.97
CA GLU A 468 30.63 -14.03 6.36
C GLU A 468 31.63 -12.88 6.07
N GLN A 469 32.57 -12.63 7.00
CA GLN A 469 33.57 -11.57 6.84
C GLN A 469 34.49 -11.81 5.63
N ALA A 470 34.89 -13.04 5.35
CA ALA A 470 35.75 -13.38 4.21
C ALA A 470 35.00 -13.17 2.89
N MET A 471 33.74 -13.58 2.83
CA MET A 471 32.86 -13.34 1.69
C MET A 471 32.59 -11.85 1.46
N LEU A 472 32.31 -11.09 2.52
CA LEU A 472 32.14 -9.63 2.46
C LEU A 472 33.42 -8.94 2.00
N ALA A 473 34.58 -9.29 2.53
CA ALA A 473 35.85 -8.68 2.13
C ALA A 473 36.15 -8.90 0.63
N HIS A 474 35.74 -10.03 0.06
CA HIS A 474 35.81 -10.25 -1.38
C HIS A 474 34.79 -9.39 -2.14
N ALA A 475 33.51 -9.46 -1.75
CA ALA A 475 32.42 -8.76 -2.41
C ALA A 475 32.64 -7.24 -2.43
N ARG A 476 33.17 -6.64 -1.35
CA ARG A 476 33.44 -5.20 -1.24
C ARG A 476 34.52 -4.66 -2.18
N LYS A 477 35.26 -5.52 -2.86
CA LYS A 477 36.22 -5.09 -3.91
C LYS A 477 35.50 -4.64 -5.19
N LYS A 478 34.27 -5.14 -5.41
CA LYS A 478 33.49 -4.89 -6.63
C LYS A 478 32.15 -4.23 -6.35
N TYR A 479 31.48 -4.61 -5.26
CA TYR A 479 30.13 -4.18 -4.97
C TYR A 479 30.11 -3.28 -3.72
N PRO A 480 29.57 -2.04 -3.85
CA PRO A 480 29.43 -1.13 -2.71
C PRO A 480 28.40 -1.69 -1.71
N ALA A 481 28.58 -1.37 -0.43
CA ALA A 481 27.59 -1.64 0.58
C ALA A 481 26.32 -0.79 0.33
N ILE A 482 25.18 -1.22 0.88
CA ILE A 482 23.89 -0.51 0.75
C ILE A 482 23.98 0.99 1.14
N ILE A 483 24.85 1.34 2.12
CA ILE A 483 25.11 2.72 2.51
C ILE A 483 25.75 3.54 1.38
N GLY A 484 26.39 2.90 0.40
CA GLY A 484 26.94 3.56 -0.79
C GLY A 484 25.85 4.19 -1.64
N ASP A 485 24.82 3.42 -2.03
CA ASP A 485 23.64 3.96 -2.74
C ASP A 485 22.92 5.01 -1.87
N GLY A 486 22.85 4.79 -0.55
CA GLY A 486 22.32 5.80 0.37
C GLY A 486 23.05 7.15 0.27
N ARG A 487 24.39 7.14 0.18
CA ARG A 487 25.19 8.37 0.00
C ARG A 487 24.88 9.08 -1.31
N ASP A 488 24.76 8.31 -2.39
CA ASP A 488 24.45 8.88 -3.71
C ASP A 488 23.06 9.54 -3.69
N ARG A 489 22.08 8.93 -3.00
CA ARG A 489 20.73 9.50 -2.81
C ARG A 489 20.76 10.78 -1.94
N ILE A 490 21.60 10.83 -0.90
CA ILE A 490 21.80 12.03 -0.06
C ILE A 490 22.38 13.16 -0.91
N LEU A 491 23.44 12.90 -1.66
CA LEU A 491 24.10 13.90 -2.53
C LEU A 491 23.17 14.39 -3.64
N ALA A 492 22.32 13.51 -4.16
CA ALA A 492 21.28 13.88 -5.13
C ALA A 492 20.10 14.65 -4.52
N GLY A 493 20.08 14.88 -3.19
CA GLY A 493 18.98 15.56 -2.50
C GLY A 493 17.65 14.82 -2.57
N LYS A 494 17.68 13.49 -2.72
CA LYS A 494 16.49 12.63 -2.75
C LYS A 494 16.04 12.22 -1.35
N THR A 495 16.98 12.05 -0.41
CA THR A 495 16.70 11.68 0.99
C THR A 495 17.64 12.42 1.91
N SER A 496 17.40 12.34 3.21
CA SER A 496 18.24 12.97 4.22
C SER A 496 19.28 12.00 4.80
N LEU A 497 20.32 12.56 5.44
CA LEU A 497 21.33 11.82 6.19
C LEU A 497 20.68 10.95 7.28
N GLU A 498 19.79 11.55 8.08
CA GLU A 498 19.12 10.90 9.20
C GLU A 498 18.33 9.66 8.74
N GLU A 499 17.68 9.77 7.60
CA GLU A 499 16.86 8.69 7.06
C GLU A 499 17.70 7.50 6.58
N VAL A 500 18.82 7.75 5.91
CA VAL A 500 19.75 6.69 5.50
C VAL A 500 20.37 6.03 6.73
N LEU A 501 20.83 6.80 7.71
CA LEU A 501 21.38 6.25 8.95
C LEU A 501 20.35 5.42 9.71
N ARG A 502 19.10 5.87 9.79
CA ARG A 502 18.00 5.15 10.46
C ARG A 502 17.81 3.73 9.91
N VAL A 503 17.92 3.56 8.59
CA VAL A 503 17.67 2.26 7.96
C VAL A 503 18.93 1.41 7.78
N THR A 504 20.13 1.99 7.94
CA THR A 504 21.41 1.28 7.77
C THR A 504 22.15 1.05 9.08
N ALA A 505 21.71 1.61 10.22
CA ALA A 505 22.37 1.47 11.52
C ALA A 505 22.52 0.02 12.01
N THR A 506 21.75 -0.91 11.45
CA THR A 506 21.77 -2.36 11.78
C THR A 506 22.34 -3.24 10.66
N ALA A 507 22.93 -2.64 9.65
CA ALA A 507 23.48 -3.35 8.48
C ALA A 507 24.99 -3.57 8.59
#